data_dcbd051a1908d8e0a06700e188135c33
#
_entry.id   dcbd051a1908d8e0a06700e188135c33
#
_cell.length_a   1.000
_cell.length_b   1.000
_cell.length_c   1.000
_cell.angle_alpha   90.00
_cell.angle_beta   90.00
_cell.angle_gamma   90.00
#
_symmetry.space_group_name_H-M   'P 1'
#
loop_
_entity.id
_entity.type
_entity.pdbx_description
1 polymer ?
#
loop_
_entity_poly.entity_id
_entity_poly.type
_entity_poly.pdbx_seq_one_letter_code
_entity_poly.pdbx_strand_id
1 'polypeptide(L)'
;MTLKRLDDEKTAPIQNGDSLFKESNMLLASRKPSLYTEMFHRHPDNPILTAQDWPYPAHTVFNAGACQAGDETILLCRVEDRRGHSHLTVARSNDGVSNWQIDSKPSFAPDPENFSEEAWGVEDPRLTWVEDLGAWIIAYTAFSPSGPLVSLARTTDFSTFTRLGPVMPPEDKDAAVFPRKFGNRYAMIHRPVSAGSSGAHIWLSFSPDLTHWGDHHILLHARRGAWWDANKIGLSPPPLETPEGWLILYHGVRHTAGGCLYRLGLALLDLEDPCRVLRRSDEWMFAPEMPYERQGDVNGVVFPCGWILDKKNGAIRIYYGGADSCVALATAQLADVLGYLHKCPAPPQRKRKGMTSFD
;
A
#
# COMPACT_ATOMS: atom_id res chain seq x y z
N MET A 1 65.04 6.74 -50.65
CA MET A 1 63.91 5.83 -50.91
C MET A 1 62.66 6.65 -50.61
N THR A 2 61.81 6.82 -51.62
CA THR A 2 60.82 7.85 -51.86
C THR A 2 59.52 7.60 -51.14
N LEU A 3 59.06 8.56 -50.36
CA LEU A 3 57.70 8.63 -49.86
C LEU A 3 56.73 9.14 -50.96
N LYS A 4 55.74 8.33 -51.31
CA LYS A 4 54.60 8.76 -52.12
C LYS A 4 53.50 9.32 -51.24
N ARG A 5 53.08 10.56 -51.53
CA ARG A 5 51.84 11.15 -51.08
C ARG A 5 50.67 10.51 -51.84
N LEU A 6 49.56 10.26 -51.15
CA LEU A 6 48.26 9.99 -51.72
C LEU A 6 47.36 11.18 -51.38
N ASP A 7 46.76 11.74 -52.41
CA ASP A 7 45.93 12.92 -52.40
C ASP A 7 44.47 12.58 -52.08
N ASP A 8 43.84 13.54 -51.45
CA ASP A 8 42.43 13.99 -51.52
C ASP A 8 41.29 12.95 -51.76
N GLU A 9 40.58 12.63 -50.71
CA GLU A 9 39.15 12.24 -50.83
C GLU A 9 38.27 13.35 -50.27
N LYS A 10 37.38 13.80 -51.19
CA LYS A 10 36.37 14.87 -50.99
C LYS A 10 35.39 14.51 -49.89
N THR A 11 35.30 15.33 -48.88
CA THR A 11 34.22 15.35 -47.91
C THR A 11 32.90 15.75 -48.59
N ALA A 12 31.90 14.83 -48.60
CA ALA A 12 30.52 15.16 -48.93
C ALA A 12 29.83 15.90 -47.78
N PRO A 13 28.92 16.84 -48.02
CA PRO A 13 28.30 17.62 -46.96
C PRO A 13 27.34 16.75 -46.14
N ILE A 14 27.43 16.86 -44.79
CA ILE A 14 26.51 16.27 -43.83
C ILE A 14 25.13 16.93 -44.07
N GLN A 15 24.18 16.18 -44.59
CA GLN A 15 22.78 16.58 -44.66
C GLN A 15 22.17 16.57 -43.26
N ASN A 16 21.76 17.73 -42.87
CA ASN A 16 20.82 18.17 -41.85
C ASN A 16 20.22 17.13 -40.90
N GLY A 17 20.59 17.25 -39.63
CA GLY A 17 19.97 16.59 -38.45
C GLY A 17 18.51 17.05 -38.15
N ASP A 18 17.92 17.94 -38.97
CA ASP A 18 16.57 18.48 -38.74
C ASP A 18 15.41 17.52 -39.07
N SER A 19 15.64 16.48 -39.87
CA SER A 19 14.58 15.55 -40.28
C SER A 19 14.26 14.54 -39.18
N LEU A 20 15.27 14.05 -38.47
CA LEU A 20 15.09 13.09 -37.36
C LEU A 20 14.41 13.70 -36.14
N PHE A 21 14.67 14.99 -35.86
CA PHE A 21 13.97 15.72 -34.79
C PHE A 21 12.51 16.04 -35.16
N LYS A 22 12.19 16.26 -36.41
CA LYS A 22 10.82 16.47 -36.88
C LYS A 22 9.99 15.18 -36.87
N GLU A 23 10.56 14.06 -37.27
CA GLU A 23 9.87 12.76 -37.18
C GLU A 23 9.64 12.31 -35.75
N SER A 24 10.61 12.52 -34.82
CA SER A 24 10.42 12.25 -33.38
C SER A 24 9.31 13.11 -32.77
N ASN A 25 9.21 14.39 -33.15
CA ASN A 25 8.14 15.29 -32.69
C ASN A 25 6.77 14.95 -33.30
N MET A 26 6.71 14.46 -34.55
CA MET A 26 5.47 13.96 -35.15
C MET A 26 4.98 12.66 -34.53
N LEU A 27 5.89 11.76 -34.13
CA LEU A 27 5.53 10.53 -33.38
C LEU A 27 5.04 10.82 -31.96
N LEU A 28 5.49 11.91 -31.33
CA LEU A 28 4.97 12.38 -30.04
C LEU A 28 3.60 13.07 -30.17
N ALA A 29 3.33 13.74 -31.28
CA ALA A 29 2.06 14.42 -31.52
C ALA A 29 0.91 13.49 -31.95
N SER A 30 1.18 12.23 -32.32
CA SER A 30 0.16 11.25 -32.70
C SER A 30 -0.27 10.30 -31.56
N ARG A 31 0.22 10.50 -30.33
CA ARG A 31 -0.33 9.80 -29.18
C ARG A 31 -1.76 10.27 -28.97
N LYS A 32 -2.74 9.39 -29.21
CA LYS A 32 -4.10 9.59 -28.73
C LYS A 32 -4.00 10.07 -27.28
N PRO A 33 -4.76 11.11 -26.87
CA PRO A 33 -4.76 11.52 -25.48
C PRO A 33 -5.01 10.28 -24.65
N SER A 34 -4.19 10.05 -23.63
CA SER A 34 -4.36 8.96 -22.68
C SER A 34 -5.80 9.02 -22.20
N LEU A 35 -6.55 7.92 -22.32
CA LEU A 35 -7.88 7.78 -21.73
C LEU A 35 -7.79 7.66 -20.19
N TYR A 36 -6.58 7.72 -19.64
CA TYR A 36 -6.30 7.68 -18.22
C TYR A 36 -6.81 8.97 -17.58
N THR A 37 -7.82 8.83 -16.76
CA THR A 37 -8.30 9.89 -15.86
C THR A 37 -7.64 9.67 -14.53
N GLU A 38 -6.92 10.66 -14.01
CA GLU A 38 -6.38 10.61 -12.65
C GLU A 38 -7.54 10.47 -11.66
N MET A 39 -7.54 9.38 -10.90
CA MET A 39 -8.63 9.05 -9.99
C MET A 39 -8.34 9.55 -8.57
N PHE A 40 -7.07 9.49 -8.16
CA PHE A 40 -6.63 9.96 -6.85
C PHE A 40 -5.87 11.29 -7.02
N HIS A 41 -6.43 12.34 -6.46
CA HIS A 41 -5.89 13.70 -6.53
C HIS A 41 -5.05 14.00 -5.31
N ARG A 42 -3.77 14.29 -5.50
CA ARG A 42 -2.83 14.67 -4.44
C ARG A 42 -3.24 15.97 -3.78
N HIS A 43 -3.16 16.01 -2.45
CA HIS A 43 -3.41 17.27 -1.73
C HIS A 43 -2.33 18.30 -2.06
N PRO A 44 -2.69 19.58 -2.28
CA PRO A 44 -1.72 20.61 -2.69
C PRO A 44 -0.63 20.88 -1.65
N ASP A 45 -0.95 20.70 -0.36
CA ASP A 45 -0.04 20.95 0.76
C ASP A 45 0.84 19.72 1.12
N ASN A 46 0.88 18.69 0.26
CA ASN A 46 1.75 17.54 0.48
C ASN A 46 3.24 17.90 0.45
N PRO A 47 4.06 17.25 1.30
CA PRO A 47 3.69 16.27 2.31
C PRO A 47 3.02 16.90 3.53
N ILE A 48 2.02 16.20 4.12
CA ILE A 48 1.27 16.71 5.28
C ILE A 48 1.97 16.48 6.62
N LEU A 49 2.91 15.53 6.69
CA LEU A 49 3.76 15.25 7.85
C LEU A 49 5.13 14.76 7.40
N THR A 50 6.16 15.24 8.09
CA THR A 50 7.56 14.89 7.90
C THR A 50 8.25 14.68 9.24
N ALA A 51 9.51 14.22 9.24
CA ALA A 51 10.30 14.12 10.46
C ALA A 51 10.55 15.48 11.14
N GLN A 52 10.42 16.60 10.41
CA GLN A 52 10.59 17.95 10.96
C GLN A 52 9.42 18.37 11.86
N ASP A 53 8.25 17.79 11.68
CA ASP A 53 7.04 18.06 12.47
C ASP A 53 7.04 17.28 13.79
N TRP A 54 7.98 16.32 13.93
CA TRP A 54 8.00 15.39 15.05
C TRP A 54 8.54 16.03 16.33
N PRO A 55 7.89 15.84 17.49
CA PRO A 55 8.28 16.48 18.74
C PRO A 55 9.53 15.88 19.41
N TYR A 56 10.09 14.83 18.84
CA TYR A 56 11.33 14.19 19.27
C TYR A 56 12.17 13.76 18.04
N PRO A 57 13.47 13.43 18.21
CA PRO A 57 14.32 13.06 17.07
C PRO A 57 13.79 11.86 16.30
N ALA A 58 13.48 12.07 15.02
CA ALA A 58 13.07 11.08 14.05
C ALA A 58 13.96 11.19 12.82
N HIS A 59 14.19 10.06 12.13
CA HIS A 59 14.85 10.05 10.82
C HIS A 59 13.80 10.24 9.72
N THR A 60 12.79 9.38 9.70
CA THR A 60 11.67 9.44 8.76
C THR A 60 10.33 9.19 9.44
N VAL A 61 9.25 9.66 8.81
CA VAL A 61 7.86 9.45 9.24
C VAL A 61 7.02 9.12 8.02
N PHE A 62 6.42 7.93 7.96
CA PHE A 62 5.73 7.45 6.76
C PHE A 62 4.72 6.34 7.07
N ASN A 63 4.08 5.76 6.06
CA ASN A 63 3.23 4.57 6.11
C ASN A 63 2.21 4.58 7.27
N ALA A 64 1.45 5.67 7.40
CA ALA A 64 0.50 5.84 8.48
C ALA A 64 -0.76 4.98 8.29
N GLY A 65 -1.13 4.19 9.28
CA GLY A 65 -2.51 3.72 9.44
C GLY A 65 -3.43 4.87 9.74
N ALA A 66 -4.66 4.89 9.22
CA ALA A 66 -5.59 5.99 9.38
C ALA A 66 -6.98 5.52 9.76
N CYS A 67 -7.67 6.28 10.61
CA CYS A 67 -9.07 6.07 10.91
C CYS A 67 -9.76 7.36 11.36
N GLN A 68 -11.09 7.33 11.36
CA GLN A 68 -11.93 8.36 11.96
C GLN A 68 -12.38 7.86 13.34
N ALA A 69 -12.01 8.57 14.40
CA ALA A 69 -12.42 8.26 15.77
C ALA A 69 -13.21 9.46 16.34
N GLY A 70 -14.53 9.34 16.38
CA GLY A 70 -15.41 10.49 16.67
C GLY A 70 -15.23 11.58 15.60
N ASP A 71 -14.93 12.79 16.05
CA ASP A 71 -14.72 13.95 15.15
C ASP A 71 -13.26 14.10 14.71
N GLU A 72 -12.35 13.27 15.23
CA GLU A 72 -10.92 13.37 14.93
C GLU A 72 -10.47 12.33 13.89
N THR A 73 -9.62 12.77 13.00
CA THR A 73 -8.79 11.89 12.18
C THR A 73 -7.57 11.46 12.97
N ILE A 74 -7.38 10.17 13.10
CA ILE A 74 -6.22 9.56 13.76
C ILE A 74 -5.30 8.97 12.71
N LEU A 75 -4.03 9.32 12.77
CA LEU A 75 -2.95 8.63 12.09
C LEU A 75 -2.08 7.91 13.12
N LEU A 76 -1.81 6.63 12.87
CA LEU A 76 -0.78 5.88 13.58
C LEU A 76 0.41 5.77 12.63
N CYS A 77 1.38 6.67 12.79
CA CYS A 77 2.49 6.84 11.88
C CYS A 77 3.66 5.90 12.22
N ARG A 78 4.24 5.25 11.22
CA ARG A 78 5.55 4.63 11.36
C ARG A 78 6.60 5.73 11.45
N VAL A 79 7.44 5.64 12.47
CA VAL A 79 8.55 6.56 12.72
C VAL A 79 9.83 5.74 12.82
N GLU A 80 10.82 6.10 12.06
CA GLU A 80 12.11 5.42 12.04
C GLU A 80 13.19 6.29 12.67
N ASP A 81 14.05 5.67 13.47
CA ASP A 81 15.25 6.32 14.01
C ASP A 81 16.46 6.10 13.08
N ARG A 82 17.61 6.73 13.41
CA ARG A 82 18.83 6.63 12.59
C ARG A 82 19.53 5.26 12.65
N ARG A 83 18.99 4.31 13.42
CA ARG A 83 19.46 2.92 13.44
C ARG A 83 18.63 2.04 12.49
N GLY A 84 17.55 2.60 11.90
CA GLY A 84 16.58 1.87 11.10
C GLY A 84 15.58 1.07 11.94
N HIS A 85 15.40 1.42 13.21
CA HIS A 85 14.39 0.81 14.06
C HIS A 85 13.11 1.64 14.02
N SER A 86 12.00 0.96 13.77
CA SER A 86 10.68 1.60 13.68
C SER A 86 9.88 1.46 14.97
N HIS A 87 9.08 2.48 15.26
CA HIS A 87 8.02 2.48 16.25
C HIS A 87 6.79 3.22 15.69
N LEU A 88 5.66 3.17 16.40
CA LEU A 88 4.45 3.84 15.96
C LEU A 88 4.08 4.99 16.88
N THR A 89 3.64 6.10 16.29
CA THR A 89 3.23 7.29 17.04
C THR A 89 1.92 7.86 16.50
N VAL A 90 1.05 8.21 17.43
CA VAL A 90 -0.27 8.76 17.11
C VAL A 90 -0.16 10.26 16.81
N ALA A 91 -0.80 10.66 15.71
CA ALA A 91 -1.05 12.05 15.36
C ALA A 91 -2.57 12.24 15.16
N ARG A 92 -3.13 13.32 15.73
CA ARG A 92 -4.56 13.64 15.71
C ARG A 92 -4.81 14.96 15.00
N SER A 93 -5.88 15.04 14.22
CA SER A 93 -6.30 16.27 13.54
C SER A 93 -7.82 16.30 13.36
N ASN A 94 -8.42 17.48 13.50
CA ASN A 94 -9.86 17.66 13.28
C ASN A 94 -10.24 17.66 11.80
N ASP A 95 -9.35 18.12 10.91
CA ASP A 95 -9.61 18.19 9.47
C ASP A 95 -8.97 17.03 8.68
N GLY A 96 -8.02 16.34 9.32
CA GLY A 96 -7.25 15.24 8.71
C GLY A 96 -6.25 15.71 7.65
N VAL A 97 -5.91 16.99 7.64
CA VAL A 97 -4.98 17.61 6.68
C VAL A 97 -3.88 18.38 7.40
N SER A 98 -4.24 19.15 8.40
CA SER A 98 -3.37 20.10 9.07
C SER A 98 -3.55 20.09 10.60
N ASN A 99 -2.78 20.93 11.30
CA ASN A 99 -2.88 21.11 12.76
C ASN A 99 -2.77 19.81 13.55
N TRP A 100 -1.85 18.94 13.13
CA TRP A 100 -1.63 17.65 13.76
C TRP A 100 -1.07 17.78 15.17
N GLN A 101 -1.77 17.19 16.14
CA GLN A 101 -1.30 17.00 17.50
C GLN A 101 -0.62 15.63 17.58
N ILE A 102 0.71 15.66 17.69
CA ILE A 102 1.56 14.47 17.68
C ILE A 102 1.92 14.12 19.12
N ASP A 103 1.82 12.85 19.51
CA ASP A 103 2.22 12.39 20.84
C ASP A 103 3.71 12.69 21.07
N SER A 104 4.06 13.19 22.26
CA SER A 104 5.41 13.64 22.61
C SER A 104 6.45 12.53 22.77
N LYS A 105 6.02 11.27 22.66
CA LYS A 105 6.82 10.04 22.72
C LYS A 105 6.16 8.95 21.89
N PRO A 106 6.86 7.86 21.53
CA PRO A 106 6.26 6.73 20.87
C PRO A 106 5.00 6.22 21.59
N SER A 107 3.87 6.15 20.87
CA SER A 107 2.60 5.64 21.41
C SER A 107 2.62 4.11 21.48
N PHE A 108 3.31 3.47 20.53
CA PHE A 108 3.49 2.02 20.48
C PHE A 108 4.96 1.72 20.10
N ALA A 109 5.81 1.64 21.12
CA ALA A 109 7.21 1.27 20.98
C ALA A 109 7.38 -0.25 20.90
N PRO A 110 8.43 -0.77 20.22
CA PRO A 110 8.80 -2.18 20.31
C PRO A 110 9.05 -2.61 21.78
N ASP A 111 8.67 -3.82 22.08
CA ASP A 111 8.88 -4.44 23.40
C ASP A 111 9.56 -5.82 23.25
N PRO A 112 10.85 -5.87 22.88
CA PRO A 112 11.56 -7.11 22.58
C PRO A 112 11.79 -8.01 23.80
N GLU A 113 11.62 -7.51 25.01
CA GLU A 113 11.71 -8.31 26.24
C GLU A 113 10.52 -9.26 26.36
N ASN A 114 9.32 -8.82 25.98
CA ASN A 114 8.10 -9.61 26.03
C ASN A 114 7.70 -10.17 24.65
N PHE A 115 8.11 -9.52 23.57
CA PHE A 115 7.78 -9.84 22.17
C PHE A 115 9.06 -9.83 21.32
N SER A 116 9.78 -10.93 21.31
CA SER A 116 11.10 -11.07 20.65
C SER A 116 11.06 -10.78 19.14
N GLU A 117 9.90 -10.96 18.53
CA GLU A 117 9.64 -10.64 17.12
C GLU A 117 9.69 -9.13 16.81
N GLU A 118 9.65 -8.26 17.81
CA GLU A 118 9.74 -6.81 17.65
C GLU A 118 11.17 -6.25 17.81
N ALA A 119 12.19 -7.12 17.87
CA ALA A 119 13.56 -6.73 18.23
C ALA A 119 14.16 -5.63 17.34
N TRP A 120 13.72 -5.51 16.09
CA TRP A 120 14.15 -4.48 15.13
C TRP A 120 13.07 -3.44 14.80
N GLY A 121 11.92 -3.55 15.45
CA GLY A 121 10.86 -2.56 15.33
C GLY A 121 9.49 -3.11 14.97
N VAL A 122 8.55 -2.19 14.89
CA VAL A 122 7.14 -2.39 14.51
C VAL A 122 6.80 -1.45 13.37
N GLU A 123 6.19 -1.97 12.30
CA GLU A 123 6.07 -1.29 11.01
C GLU A 123 4.65 -1.33 10.46
N ASP A 124 4.32 -0.33 9.61
CA ASP A 124 3.21 -0.32 8.66
C ASP A 124 1.85 -0.70 9.25
N PRO A 125 1.35 0.03 10.26
CA PRO A 125 0.12 -0.30 10.95
C PRO A 125 -1.10 -0.11 10.05
N ARG A 126 -2.09 -1.01 10.18
CA ARG A 126 -3.39 -0.92 9.53
C ARG A 126 -4.49 -1.01 10.58
N LEU A 127 -5.37 -0.03 10.61
CA LEU A 127 -6.37 0.17 11.66
C LEU A 127 -7.74 -0.28 11.16
N THR A 128 -8.36 -1.22 11.86
CA THR A 128 -9.71 -1.69 11.54
C THR A 128 -10.57 -1.66 12.80
N TRP A 129 -11.67 -0.91 12.76
CA TRP A 129 -12.71 -1.00 13.81
C TRP A 129 -13.45 -2.31 13.67
N VAL A 130 -13.51 -3.09 14.75
CA VAL A 130 -14.26 -4.36 14.80
C VAL A 130 -15.40 -4.20 15.79
N GLU A 131 -16.63 -4.09 15.27
CA GLU A 131 -17.82 -3.77 16.07
C GLU A 131 -18.04 -4.76 17.19
N ASP A 132 -17.94 -6.08 16.92
CA ASP A 132 -18.11 -7.14 17.91
C ASP A 132 -17.16 -7.03 19.12
N LEU A 133 -16.03 -6.37 18.95
CA LEU A 133 -15.01 -6.20 19.98
C LEU A 133 -15.08 -4.82 20.64
N GLY A 134 -15.81 -3.87 20.05
CA GLY A 134 -15.80 -2.48 20.47
C GLY A 134 -14.38 -1.88 20.52
N ALA A 135 -13.52 -2.27 19.58
CA ALA A 135 -12.11 -1.89 19.57
C ALA A 135 -11.53 -1.79 18.16
N TRP A 136 -10.50 -0.99 18.02
CA TRP A 136 -9.63 -0.97 16.86
C TRP A 136 -8.66 -2.13 16.94
N ILE A 137 -8.61 -2.95 15.90
CA ILE A 137 -7.57 -3.95 15.69
C ILE A 137 -6.50 -3.33 14.80
N ILE A 138 -5.26 -3.43 15.26
CA ILE A 138 -4.07 -2.95 14.59
C ILE A 138 -3.32 -4.16 14.07
N ALA A 139 -3.26 -4.34 12.76
CA ALA A 139 -2.36 -5.29 12.15
C ALA A 139 -1.07 -4.56 11.80
N TYR A 140 0.06 -5.08 12.26
CA TYR A 140 1.38 -4.47 12.02
C TYR A 140 2.41 -5.54 11.68
N THR A 141 3.49 -5.13 11.06
CA THR A 141 4.65 -5.97 10.84
C THR A 141 5.58 -5.85 12.05
N ALA A 142 5.79 -6.94 12.77
CA ALA A 142 6.86 -7.06 13.74
C ALA A 142 8.12 -7.57 13.02
N PHE A 143 9.26 -6.91 13.25
CA PHE A 143 10.50 -7.19 12.54
C PHE A 143 11.63 -7.59 13.49
N SER A 144 12.30 -8.69 13.17
CA SER A 144 13.36 -9.28 13.98
C SER A 144 14.35 -10.05 13.10
N PRO A 145 15.43 -10.63 13.68
CA PRO A 145 16.32 -11.54 12.96
C PRO A 145 15.63 -12.74 12.29
N SER A 146 14.43 -13.11 12.75
CA SER A 146 13.63 -14.17 12.12
C SER A 146 12.88 -13.74 10.86
N GLY A 147 12.99 -12.48 10.47
CA GLY A 147 12.26 -11.85 9.37
C GLY A 147 10.99 -11.13 9.82
N PRO A 148 10.31 -10.46 8.89
CA PRO A 148 9.04 -9.78 9.16
C PRO A 148 7.91 -10.80 9.34
N LEU A 149 7.04 -10.56 10.32
CA LEU A 149 5.84 -11.34 10.53
C LEU A 149 4.65 -10.45 10.91
N VAL A 150 3.44 -10.97 10.77
CA VAL A 150 2.22 -10.25 11.14
C VAL A 150 1.93 -10.43 12.61
N SER A 151 1.84 -9.33 13.33
CA SER A 151 1.34 -9.26 14.71
C SER A 151 0.07 -8.41 14.79
N LEU A 152 -0.74 -8.68 15.81
CA LEU A 152 -1.94 -7.90 16.09
C LEU A 152 -1.83 -7.21 17.45
N ALA A 153 -2.44 -6.05 17.52
CA ALA A 153 -2.72 -5.34 18.76
C ALA A 153 -4.15 -4.76 18.72
N ARG A 154 -4.64 -4.29 19.87
CA ARG A 154 -5.92 -3.59 19.97
C ARG A 154 -5.81 -2.34 20.81
N THR A 155 -6.69 -1.37 20.52
CA THR A 155 -6.90 -0.17 21.32
C THR A 155 -8.36 0.28 21.24
N THR A 156 -8.80 1.04 22.23
CA THR A 156 -10.12 1.70 22.20
C THR A 156 -9.99 3.22 22.17
N ASP A 157 -8.80 3.76 22.46
CA ASP A 157 -8.58 5.17 22.76
C ASP A 157 -7.31 5.77 22.14
N PHE A 158 -6.50 4.95 21.45
CA PHE A 158 -5.18 5.33 20.91
C PHE A 158 -4.21 5.93 21.95
N SER A 159 -4.42 5.58 23.22
CA SER A 159 -3.54 5.92 24.34
C SER A 159 -3.02 4.66 25.02
N THR A 160 -3.85 3.63 25.07
CA THR A 160 -3.51 2.32 25.64
C THR A 160 -3.61 1.26 24.56
N PHE A 161 -2.55 0.47 24.42
CA PHE A 161 -2.46 -0.60 23.42
C PHE A 161 -2.25 -1.94 24.12
N THR A 162 -3.00 -2.96 23.69
CA THR A 162 -2.84 -4.34 24.16
C THR A 162 -2.36 -5.20 22.99
N ARG A 163 -1.17 -5.78 23.07
CA ARG A 163 -0.68 -6.75 22.09
C ARG A 163 -1.46 -8.04 22.16
N LEU A 164 -1.83 -8.58 21.00
CA LEU A 164 -2.39 -9.93 20.84
C LEU A 164 -1.30 -10.91 20.42
N GLY A 165 -0.15 -10.40 19.99
CA GLY A 165 1.03 -11.15 19.60
C GLY A 165 1.07 -11.55 18.14
N PRO A 166 2.05 -12.41 17.75
CA PRO A 166 2.24 -12.86 16.38
C PRO A 166 1.12 -13.80 15.96
N VAL A 167 0.62 -13.60 14.74
CA VAL A 167 -0.51 -14.37 14.18
C VAL A 167 -0.20 -15.07 12.87
N MET A 168 0.84 -14.65 12.15
CA MET A 168 1.37 -15.34 10.97
C MET A 168 2.88 -15.47 11.09
N PRO A 169 3.45 -16.62 10.66
CA PRO A 169 4.89 -16.85 10.71
C PRO A 169 5.64 -15.99 9.67
N PRO A 170 6.96 -15.80 9.81
CA PRO A 170 7.80 -15.16 8.80
C PRO A 170 7.88 -16.01 7.49
N GLU A 171 8.08 -15.43 6.31
CA GLU A 171 8.00 -13.99 6.06
C GLU A 171 6.57 -13.64 5.66
N ASP A 172 5.90 -12.79 6.43
CA ASP A 172 4.55 -12.33 6.13
C ASP A 172 4.39 -10.87 6.56
N LYS A 173 3.63 -10.08 5.80
CA LYS A 173 3.33 -8.66 6.06
C LYS A 173 2.11 -8.18 5.28
N ASP A 174 1.88 -6.87 5.25
CA ASP A 174 0.78 -6.22 4.52
C ASP A 174 -0.59 -6.76 4.93
N ALA A 175 -0.81 -6.93 6.24
CA ALA A 175 -2.01 -7.54 6.77
C ALA A 175 -3.04 -6.53 7.27
N ALA A 176 -4.32 -6.84 7.09
CA ALA A 176 -5.43 -6.18 7.78
C ALA A 176 -6.60 -7.15 7.96
N VAL A 177 -7.27 -7.04 9.11
CA VAL A 177 -8.53 -7.76 9.37
C VAL A 177 -9.70 -7.04 8.71
N PHE A 178 -10.75 -7.80 8.40
CA PHE A 178 -12.02 -7.21 7.98
C PHE A 178 -12.78 -6.67 9.21
N PRO A 179 -13.61 -5.61 9.04
CA PRO A 179 -14.31 -4.98 10.17
C PRO A 179 -15.45 -5.84 10.75
N ARG A 180 -15.84 -6.91 10.09
CA ARG A 180 -16.87 -7.85 10.56
C ARG A 180 -16.48 -9.29 10.30
N LYS A 181 -17.16 -10.21 10.99
CA LYS A 181 -17.06 -11.64 10.75
C LYS A 181 -17.80 -12.07 9.48
N PHE A 182 -17.34 -13.19 8.93
CA PHE A 182 -18.02 -13.98 7.89
C PHE A 182 -18.46 -15.30 8.53
N GLY A 183 -19.78 -15.47 8.72
CA GLY A 183 -20.28 -16.47 9.65
C GLY A 183 -19.74 -16.21 11.06
N ASN A 184 -19.12 -17.21 11.67
CA ASN A 184 -18.54 -17.11 13.01
C ASN A 184 -17.04 -16.78 13.04
N ARG A 185 -16.45 -16.36 11.91
CA ARG A 185 -14.99 -16.20 11.79
C ARG A 185 -14.60 -14.80 11.36
N TYR A 186 -13.55 -14.30 11.98
CA TYR A 186 -12.79 -13.14 11.46
C TYR A 186 -12.07 -13.52 10.19
N ALA A 187 -11.81 -12.56 9.33
CA ALA A 187 -11.03 -12.73 8.12
C ALA A 187 -9.88 -11.70 8.10
N MET A 188 -8.74 -12.09 7.54
CA MET A 188 -7.56 -11.24 7.40
C MET A 188 -6.95 -11.44 6.02
N ILE A 189 -6.68 -10.32 5.34
CA ILE A 189 -5.82 -10.31 4.17
C ILE A 189 -4.39 -10.15 4.63
N HIS A 190 -3.45 -10.88 4.01
CA HIS A 190 -2.03 -10.81 4.29
C HIS A 190 -1.21 -11.23 3.07
N ARG A 191 0.11 -11.12 3.15
CA ARG A 191 0.98 -11.41 2.01
C ARG A 191 2.25 -12.16 2.46
N PRO A 192 2.17 -13.50 2.53
CA PRO A 192 3.35 -14.32 2.76
C PRO A 192 4.31 -14.28 1.56
N VAL A 193 5.61 -14.41 1.85
CA VAL A 193 6.67 -14.54 0.88
C VAL A 193 7.31 -15.90 1.03
N SER A 194 7.49 -16.61 -0.05
CA SER A 194 8.20 -17.88 -0.06
C SER A 194 9.43 -17.79 -0.96
N ALA A 195 10.58 -18.15 -0.43
CA ALA A 195 11.80 -18.27 -1.23
C ALA A 195 11.58 -19.28 -2.37
N GLY A 196 11.88 -18.86 -3.59
CA GLY A 196 11.69 -19.70 -4.79
C GLY A 196 10.27 -19.68 -5.37
N SER A 197 9.32 -18.94 -4.79
CA SER A 197 8.02 -18.73 -5.44
C SER A 197 8.15 -17.81 -6.66
N SER A 198 7.25 -18.00 -7.64
CA SER A 198 7.21 -17.15 -8.84
C SER A 198 6.67 -15.73 -8.61
N GLY A 199 6.45 -15.34 -7.35
CA GLY A 199 5.91 -14.05 -6.93
C GLY A 199 5.24 -14.14 -5.56
N ALA A 200 5.05 -13.00 -4.89
CA ALA A 200 4.28 -12.91 -3.66
C ALA A 200 2.84 -12.48 -3.96
N HIS A 201 1.90 -13.21 -3.40
CA HIS A 201 0.47 -13.09 -3.67
C HIS A 201 -0.28 -12.54 -2.45
N ILE A 202 -1.44 -11.94 -2.67
CA ILE A 202 -2.35 -11.60 -1.58
C ILE A 202 -3.14 -12.86 -1.19
N TRP A 203 -3.13 -13.16 0.10
CA TRP A 203 -3.84 -14.28 0.71
C TRP A 203 -4.97 -13.78 1.61
N LEU A 204 -5.91 -14.66 1.87
CA LEU A 204 -7.00 -14.49 2.82
C LEU A 204 -7.00 -15.69 3.77
N SER A 205 -7.13 -15.42 5.06
CA SER A 205 -7.17 -16.43 6.12
C SER A 205 -8.29 -16.14 7.10
N PHE A 206 -8.76 -17.15 7.80
CA PHE A 206 -9.87 -17.05 8.74
C PHE A 206 -9.44 -17.47 10.14
N SER A 207 -10.09 -16.86 11.15
CA SER A 207 -9.84 -17.15 12.57
C SER A 207 -11.13 -17.12 13.39
N PRO A 208 -11.33 -18.02 14.35
CA PRO A 208 -12.44 -17.92 15.28
C PRO A 208 -12.25 -16.84 16.36
N ASP A 209 -10.99 -16.45 16.65
CA ASP A 209 -10.61 -15.74 17.88
C ASP A 209 -9.51 -14.68 17.70
N LEU A 210 -9.09 -14.36 16.47
CA LEU A 210 -7.97 -13.48 16.09
C LEU A 210 -6.58 -14.01 16.44
N THR A 211 -6.46 -15.17 17.06
CA THR A 211 -5.17 -15.76 17.45
C THR A 211 -4.82 -16.96 16.57
N HIS A 212 -5.80 -17.82 16.33
CA HIS A 212 -5.61 -19.04 15.53
C HIS A 212 -6.13 -18.84 14.11
N TRP A 213 -5.23 -18.81 13.15
CA TRP A 213 -5.55 -18.54 11.73
C TRP A 213 -5.38 -19.78 10.88
N GLY A 214 -6.34 -20.02 9.99
CA GLY A 214 -6.36 -21.17 9.10
C GLY A 214 -7.17 -20.89 7.82
N ASP A 215 -7.53 -21.96 7.11
CA ASP A 215 -8.27 -21.87 5.83
C ASP A 215 -7.65 -20.86 4.85
N HIS A 216 -6.35 -20.98 4.65
CA HIS A 216 -5.56 -20.06 3.84
C HIS A 216 -5.89 -20.18 2.36
N HIS A 217 -6.23 -19.07 1.70
CA HIS A 217 -6.55 -18.99 0.29
C HIS A 217 -5.75 -17.90 -0.42
N ILE A 218 -5.24 -18.18 -1.63
CA ILE A 218 -4.74 -17.11 -2.48
C ILE A 218 -5.96 -16.33 -3.00
N LEU A 219 -6.08 -15.08 -2.59
CA LEU A 219 -7.14 -14.17 -3.00
C LEU A 219 -6.84 -13.52 -4.35
N LEU A 220 -5.65 -12.93 -4.48
CA LEU A 220 -5.16 -12.34 -5.71
C LEU A 220 -3.77 -12.85 -6.04
N HIS A 221 -3.56 -13.23 -7.31
CA HIS A 221 -2.24 -13.58 -7.80
C HIS A 221 -1.49 -12.35 -8.31
N ALA A 222 -0.19 -12.24 -7.98
CA ALA A 222 0.72 -11.42 -8.76
C ALA A 222 0.68 -11.90 -10.22
N ARG A 223 0.56 -10.97 -11.16
CA ARG A 223 0.54 -11.27 -12.58
C ARG A 223 1.94 -11.70 -13.04
N ARG A 224 2.06 -12.20 -14.27
CA ARG A 224 3.35 -12.61 -14.82
C ARG A 224 3.74 -11.74 -16.02
N GLY A 225 5.04 -11.75 -16.34
CA GLY A 225 5.56 -11.07 -17.52
C GLY A 225 5.66 -9.54 -17.32
N ALA A 226 5.14 -8.77 -18.27
CA ALA A 226 5.33 -7.32 -18.32
C ALA A 226 4.34 -6.51 -17.49
N TRP A 227 3.47 -7.15 -16.72
CA TRP A 227 2.50 -6.46 -15.89
C TRP A 227 3.19 -5.61 -14.80
N TRP A 228 2.56 -4.50 -14.42
CA TRP A 228 3.04 -3.60 -13.39
C TRP A 228 3.06 -4.22 -11.99
N ASP A 229 2.27 -5.27 -11.77
CA ASP A 229 2.11 -6.04 -10.54
C ASP A 229 2.61 -7.50 -10.68
N ALA A 230 3.68 -7.70 -11.45
CA ALA A 230 4.13 -9.02 -11.88
C ALA A 230 4.91 -9.80 -10.82
N ASN A 231 5.68 -9.13 -9.95
CA ASN A 231 6.59 -9.82 -9.04
C ASN A 231 6.00 -10.04 -7.66
N LYS A 232 5.39 -9.01 -7.09
CA LYS A 232 4.66 -9.14 -5.82
C LYS A 232 3.51 -8.14 -5.75
N ILE A 233 2.50 -8.52 -5.00
CA ILE A 233 1.37 -7.66 -4.65
C ILE A 233 1.11 -7.78 -3.15
N GLY A 234 0.66 -6.71 -2.52
CA GLY A 234 0.31 -6.69 -1.10
C GLY A 234 -0.85 -5.74 -0.83
N LEU A 235 -1.58 -5.99 0.24
CA LEU A 235 -2.64 -5.09 0.68
C LEU A 235 -2.01 -3.73 1.03
N SER A 236 -2.69 -2.67 0.65
CA SER A 236 -2.35 -1.32 1.09
C SER A 236 -3.17 -0.96 2.34
N PRO A 237 -4.25 -0.15 2.35
CA PRO A 237 -5.06 0.04 3.55
C PRO A 237 -6.01 -1.13 3.79
N PRO A 238 -6.67 -1.23 4.97
CA PRO A 238 -7.67 -2.24 5.25
C PRO A 238 -8.80 -2.30 4.22
N PRO A 239 -9.48 -3.46 4.04
CA PRO A 239 -10.65 -3.54 3.18
C PRO A 239 -11.74 -2.53 3.57
N LEU A 240 -12.29 -1.84 2.58
CA LEU A 240 -13.35 -0.85 2.77
C LEU A 240 -14.71 -1.42 2.35
N GLU A 241 -15.65 -1.46 3.27
CA GLU A 241 -17.01 -1.90 2.96
C GLU A 241 -17.74 -0.86 2.11
N THR A 242 -18.32 -1.28 0.99
CA THR A 242 -19.15 -0.47 0.10
C THR A 242 -20.46 -1.19 -0.19
N PRO A 243 -21.50 -0.52 -0.70
CA PRO A 243 -22.73 -1.19 -1.09
C PRO A 243 -22.55 -2.28 -2.15
N GLU A 244 -21.44 -2.26 -2.89
CA GLU A 244 -21.20 -3.14 -4.04
C GLU A 244 -20.20 -4.26 -3.75
N GLY A 245 -19.51 -4.22 -2.60
CA GLY A 245 -18.50 -5.19 -2.22
C GLY A 245 -17.42 -4.59 -1.34
N TRP A 246 -16.45 -5.42 -0.98
CA TRP A 246 -15.24 -4.98 -0.28
C TRP A 246 -14.28 -4.38 -1.27
N LEU A 247 -14.08 -3.07 -1.18
CA LEU A 247 -13.07 -2.38 -1.98
C LEU A 247 -11.68 -2.63 -1.39
N ILE A 248 -10.76 -3.08 -2.24
CA ILE A 248 -9.35 -3.35 -1.92
C ILE A 248 -8.48 -2.41 -2.74
N LEU A 249 -7.66 -1.63 -2.06
CA LEU A 249 -6.50 -0.96 -2.65
C LEU A 249 -5.27 -1.81 -2.37
N TYR A 250 -4.52 -2.18 -3.40
CA TYR A 250 -3.32 -2.99 -3.26
C TYR A 250 -2.14 -2.38 -4.02
N HIS A 251 -0.94 -2.57 -3.51
CA HIS A 251 0.26 -2.22 -4.25
C HIS A 251 0.75 -3.42 -5.06
N GLY A 252 1.26 -3.12 -6.24
CA GLY A 252 1.98 -4.06 -7.08
C GLY A 252 3.42 -3.60 -7.26
N VAL A 253 4.33 -4.56 -7.32
CA VAL A 253 5.75 -4.31 -7.52
C VAL A 253 6.23 -5.06 -8.74
N ARG A 254 6.93 -4.34 -9.62
CA ARG A 254 7.66 -4.89 -10.74
C ARG A 254 9.14 -4.65 -10.57
N HIS A 255 9.94 -5.70 -10.61
CA HIS A 255 11.39 -5.60 -10.61
C HIS A 255 11.87 -5.26 -12.01
N THR A 256 12.78 -4.31 -12.11
CA THR A 256 13.45 -3.90 -13.35
C THR A 256 14.94 -3.80 -13.10
N ALA A 257 15.74 -3.67 -14.17
CA ALA A 257 17.18 -3.44 -14.03
C ALA A 257 17.52 -2.14 -13.28
N GLY A 258 16.61 -1.15 -13.28
CA GLY A 258 16.75 0.12 -12.56
C GLY A 258 16.14 0.17 -11.17
N GLY A 259 15.65 -0.95 -10.63
CA GLY A 259 15.03 -1.02 -9.31
C GLY A 259 13.59 -1.52 -9.33
N CYS A 260 12.87 -1.30 -8.22
CA CYS A 260 11.48 -1.69 -8.05
C CYS A 260 10.53 -0.55 -8.47
N LEU A 261 9.49 -0.88 -9.20
CA LEU A 261 8.41 0.04 -9.55
C LEU A 261 7.19 -0.29 -8.68
N TYR A 262 6.83 0.65 -7.78
CA TYR A 262 5.63 0.55 -6.95
C TYR A 262 4.46 1.29 -7.59
N ARG A 263 3.30 0.64 -7.64
CA ARG A 263 2.06 1.20 -8.20
C ARG A 263 0.86 0.62 -7.47
N LEU A 264 -0.24 1.37 -7.45
CA LEU A 264 -1.46 0.95 -6.77
C LEU A 264 -2.53 0.53 -7.77
N GLY A 265 -3.26 -0.52 -7.43
CA GLY A 265 -4.41 -1.01 -8.17
C GLY A 265 -5.58 -1.31 -7.25
N LEU A 266 -6.72 -1.59 -7.84
CA LEU A 266 -7.99 -1.79 -7.15
C LEU A 266 -8.54 -3.19 -7.40
N ALA A 267 -9.23 -3.75 -6.41
CA ALA A 267 -10.07 -4.92 -6.57
C ALA A 267 -11.36 -4.77 -5.77
N LEU A 268 -12.40 -5.46 -6.20
CA LEU A 268 -13.69 -5.54 -5.51
C LEU A 268 -13.97 -7.00 -5.19
N LEU A 269 -14.27 -7.28 -3.92
CA LEU A 269 -14.64 -8.61 -3.46
C LEU A 269 -16.14 -8.66 -3.14
N ASP A 270 -16.70 -9.85 -3.13
CA ASP A 270 -18.08 -10.04 -2.71
C ASP A 270 -18.29 -9.73 -1.23
N LEU A 271 -19.43 -9.16 -0.88
CA LEU A 271 -19.75 -8.76 0.49
C LEU A 271 -19.88 -9.94 1.45
N GLU A 272 -20.46 -11.04 1.02
CA GLU A 272 -20.73 -12.19 1.87
C GLU A 272 -19.68 -13.28 1.73
N ASP A 273 -19.05 -13.40 0.56
CA ASP A 273 -17.93 -14.31 0.34
C ASP A 273 -16.66 -13.52 -0.03
N PRO A 274 -15.84 -13.09 0.94
CA PRO A 274 -14.66 -12.27 0.68
C PRO A 274 -13.57 -13.01 -0.12
N CYS A 275 -13.72 -14.32 -0.33
CA CYS A 275 -12.84 -15.07 -1.21
C CYS A 275 -13.18 -14.90 -2.70
N ARG A 276 -14.34 -14.31 -3.01
CA ARG A 276 -14.79 -14.12 -4.39
C ARG A 276 -14.41 -12.74 -4.89
N VAL A 277 -13.48 -12.68 -5.83
CA VAL A 277 -13.08 -11.44 -6.49
C VAL A 277 -14.07 -11.11 -7.61
N LEU A 278 -14.78 -10.01 -7.49
CA LEU A 278 -15.77 -9.55 -8.48
C LEU A 278 -15.10 -8.80 -9.63
N ARG A 279 -14.15 -7.91 -9.32
CA ARG A 279 -13.44 -7.05 -10.29
C ARG A 279 -11.99 -6.86 -9.86
N ARG A 280 -11.11 -6.60 -10.84
CA ARG A 280 -9.72 -6.21 -10.60
C ARG A 280 -9.27 -5.25 -11.70
N SER A 281 -8.63 -4.16 -11.32
CA SER A 281 -8.05 -3.21 -12.27
C SER A 281 -6.94 -3.83 -13.12
N ASP A 282 -6.92 -3.54 -14.41
CA ASP A 282 -5.82 -3.90 -15.29
C ASP A 282 -4.72 -2.84 -15.24
N GLU A 283 -5.09 -1.58 -15.17
CA GLU A 283 -4.17 -0.48 -15.05
C GLU A 283 -3.93 -0.11 -13.59
N TRP A 284 -2.79 0.53 -13.32
CA TRP A 284 -2.55 1.14 -12.02
C TRP A 284 -3.31 2.46 -11.89
N MET A 285 -3.75 2.78 -10.68
CA MET A 285 -4.54 3.99 -10.40
C MET A 285 -3.72 5.10 -9.74
N PHE A 286 -2.55 4.76 -9.23
CA PHE A 286 -1.66 5.71 -8.55
C PHE A 286 -0.22 5.21 -8.62
N ALA A 287 0.74 6.11 -8.85
CA ALA A 287 2.16 5.80 -8.99
C ALA A 287 3.01 6.99 -8.52
N PRO A 288 4.30 6.79 -8.18
CA PRO A 288 5.18 7.89 -7.76
C PRO A 288 5.41 8.90 -8.90
N GLU A 289 5.00 10.16 -8.66
CA GLU A 289 5.12 11.24 -9.65
C GLU A 289 5.80 12.49 -9.08
N MET A 290 5.47 12.83 -7.82
CA MET A 290 5.98 14.03 -7.17
C MET A 290 7.42 13.86 -6.65
N PRO A 291 8.18 14.94 -6.47
CA PRO A 291 9.56 14.86 -5.96
C PRO A 291 9.66 14.08 -4.64
N TYR A 292 8.75 14.32 -3.68
CA TYR A 292 8.73 13.65 -2.39
C TYR A 292 8.30 12.16 -2.44
N GLU A 293 7.81 11.69 -3.59
CA GLU A 293 7.51 10.27 -3.84
C GLU A 293 8.66 9.58 -4.59
N ARG A 294 9.48 10.36 -5.30
CA ARG A 294 10.57 9.86 -6.14
C ARG A 294 11.92 9.87 -5.46
N GLN A 295 12.10 10.72 -4.45
CA GLN A 295 13.37 10.91 -3.74
C GLN A 295 13.15 10.87 -2.23
N GLY A 296 13.85 9.98 -1.53
CA GLY A 296 13.79 9.76 -0.10
C GLY A 296 14.64 8.58 0.29
N ASP A 297 14.34 7.94 1.41
CA ASP A 297 15.06 6.76 1.87
C ASP A 297 14.90 5.58 0.89
N VAL A 298 13.70 5.42 0.32
CA VAL A 298 13.46 4.47 -0.77
C VAL A 298 12.83 5.20 -1.95
N ASN A 299 13.60 5.36 -3.02
CA ASN A 299 13.18 6.11 -4.18
C ASN A 299 12.01 5.46 -4.94
N GLY A 300 11.07 6.29 -5.41
CA GLY A 300 9.99 5.86 -6.30
C GLY A 300 8.93 4.98 -5.63
N VAL A 301 8.56 5.30 -4.38
CA VAL A 301 7.56 4.56 -3.61
C VAL A 301 6.38 5.44 -3.23
N VAL A 302 5.18 4.90 -3.38
CA VAL A 302 3.93 5.34 -2.76
C VAL A 302 3.33 4.13 -2.02
N PHE A 303 3.13 4.26 -0.69
CA PHE A 303 2.72 3.13 0.13
C PHE A 303 1.65 3.51 1.16
N PRO A 304 0.35 3.37 0.82
CA PRO A 304 -0.73 3.67 1.76
C PRO A 304 -0.96 2.51 2.74
N CYS A 305 -1.04 2.83 4.04
CA CYS A 305 -1.48 1.92 5.08
C CYS A 305 -2.85 2.31 5.66
N GLY A 306 -3.35 3.51 5.34
CA GLY A 306 -4.62 4.01 5.85
C GLY A 306 -5.45 4.74 4.80
N TRP A 307 -6.76 4.59 4.89
CA TRP A 307 -7.74 5.40 4.20
C TRP A 307 -8.98 5.62 5.04
N ILE A 308 -9.74 6.66 4.71
CA ILE A 308 -10.98 7.02 5.38
C ILE A 308 -12.02 7.32 4.32
N LEU A 309 -13.19 6.70 4.43
CA LEU A 309 -14.37 7.05 3.65
C LEU A 309 -15.25 8.02 4.43
N ASP A 310 -15.43 9.21 3.92
CA ASP A 310 -16.51 10.08 4.37
C ASP A 310 -17.84 9.59 3.80
N LYS A 311 -18.63 8.94 4.65
CA LYS A 311 -19.94 8.37 4.27
C LYS A 311 -20.96 9.43 3.87
N LYS A 312 -20.75 10.73 4.22
CA LYS A 312 -21.69 11.81 3.90
C LYS A 312 -21.61 12.26 2.45
N ASN A 313 -20.39 12.30 1.91
CA ASN A 313 -20.13 12.83 0.57
C ASN A 313 -19.44 11.83 -0.36
N GLY A 314 -19.10 10.63 0.12
CA GLY A 314 -18.45 9.59 -0.66
C GLY A 314 -16.96 9.86 -0.94
N ALA A 315 -16.34 10.84 -0.30
CA ALA A 315 -14.94 11.14 -0.47
C ALA A 315 -14.06 10.08 0.23
N ILE A 316 -13.08 9.55 -0.47
CA ILE A 316 -12.03 8.69 0.07
C ILE A 316 -10.79 9.54 0.25
N ARG A 317 -10.22 9.55 1.45
CA ARG A 317 -8.89 10.10 1.74
C ARG A 317 -7.91 8.95 1.92
N ILE A 318 -6.84 8.90 1.13
CA ILE A 318 -5.75 7.92 1.30
C ILE A 318 -4.54 8.62 1.92
N TYR A 319 -4.03 8.08 3.02
CA TYR A 319 -2.80 8.50 3.67
C TYR A 319 -1.70 7.54 3.28
N TYR A 320 -0.63 8.05 2.68
CA TYR A 320 0.43 7.21 2.12
C TYR A 320 1.82 7.73 2.44
N GLY A 321 2.76 6.79 2.54
CA GLY A 321 4.18 7.09 2.60
C GLY A 321 4.71 7.48 1.21
N GLY A 322 5.42 8.59 1.14
CA GLY A 322 6.16 9.01 -0.05
C GLY A 322 7.65 8.74 0.12
N ALA A 323 8.24 7.92 -0.78
CA ALA A 323 9.66 7.55 -0.79
C ALA A 323 10.22 7.14 0.59
N ASP A 324 9.39 6.49 1.42
CA ASP A 324 9.65 6.08 2.81
C ASP A 324 10.19 7.23 3.70
N SER A 325 9.77 8.46 3.45
CA SER A 325 10.32 9.65 4.11
C SER A 325 9.28 10.61 4.67
N CYS A 326 8.05 10.58 4.18
CA CYS A 326 6.99 11.49 4.59
C CYS A 326 5.61 10.85 4.51
N VAL A 327 4.61 11.46 5.16
CA VAL A 327 3.19 11.14 4.98
C VAL A 327 2.56 12.17 4.04
N ALA A 328 1.86 11.67 3.05
CA ALA A 328 1.11 12.46 2.09
C ALA A 328 -0.36 12.02 2.02
N LEU A 329 -1.20 12.87 1.46
CA LEU A 329 -2.65 12.70 1.33
C LEU A 329 -3.06 12.78 -0.14
N ALA A 330 -3.93 11.86 -0.57
CA ALA A 330 -4.67 12.01 -1.82
C ALA A 330 -6.15 11.69 -1.60
N THR A 331 -7.01 12.20 -2.48
CA THR A 331 -8.46 12.05 -2.39
C THR A 331 -9.04 11.46 -3.68
N ALA A 332 -10.15 10.73 -3.54
CA ALA A 332 -10.94 10.23 -4.67
C ALA A 332 -12.42 10.23 -4.30
N GLN A 333 -13.30 10.11 -5.29
CA GLN A 333 -14.72 9.85 -5.06
C GLN A 333 -15.00 8.34 -5.17
N LEU A 334 -15.69 7.77 -4.19
CA LEU A 334 -16.06 6.35 -4.17
C LEU A 334 -16.83 5.96 -5.44
N ALA A 335 -17.74 6.83 -5.90
CA ALA A 335 -18.52 6.60 -7.11
C ALA A 335 -17.65 6.45 -8.36
N ASP A 336 -16.59 7.25 -8.49
CA ASP A 336 -15.67 7.18 -9.62
C ASP A 336 -14.83 5.90 -9.57
N VAL A 337 -14.37 5.53 -8.36
CA VAL A 337 -13.62 4.29 -8.11
C VAL A 337 -14.44 3.05 -8.47
N LEU A 338 -15.69 2.97 -8.00
CA LEU A 338 -16.59 1.87 -8.31
C LEU A 338 -16.99 1.87 -9.79
N GLY A 339 -17.31 3.05 -10.35
CA GLY A 339 -17.62 3.20 -11.78
C GLY A 339 -16.47 2.77 -12.70
N TYR A 340 -15.22 2.96 -12.29
CA TYR A 340 -14.07 2.41 -12.99
C TYR A 340 -14.00 0.89 -12.86
N LEU A 341 -14.14 0.34 -11.65
CA LEU A 341 -14.07 -1.10 -11.40
C LEU A 341 -15.16 -1.88 -12.15
N HIS A 342 -16.34 -1.31 -12.36
CA HIS A 342 -17.39 -1.93 -13.20
C HIS A 342 -16.95 -2.19 -14.64
N LYS A 343 -16.07 -1.35 -15.17
CA LYS A 343 -15.53 -1.49 -16.53
C LYS A 343 -14.38 -2.50 -16.59
N CYS A 344 -13.81 -2.87 -15.42
CA CYS A 344 -12.72 -3.81 -15.34
C CYS A 344 -13.21 -5.26 -15.50
N PRO A 345 -12.37 -6.18 -16.01
CA PRO A 345 -12.75 -7.56 -16.18
C PRO A 345 -13.01 -8.26 -14.84
N ALA A 346 -13.95 -9.19 -14.83
CA ALA A 346 -14.07 -10.15 -13.74
C ALA A 346 -12.93 -11.16 -13.86
N PRO A 347 -12.14 -11.40 -12.81
CA PRO A 347 -11.12 -12.44 -12.83
C PRO A 347 -11.76 -13.82 -13.00
N PRO A 348 -11.04 -14.80 -13.61
CA PRO A 348 -11.53 -16.17 -13.73
C PRO A 348 -11.89 -16.73 -12.35
N GLN A 349 -13.15 -17.12 -12.16
CA GLN A 349 -13.60 -17.74 -10.91
C GLN A 349 -13.02 -19.15 -10.81
N ARG A 350 -12.27 -19.46 -9.76
CA ARG A 350 -11.84 -20.82 -9.46
C ARG A 350 -13.00 -21.59 -8.84
N LYS A 351 -13.39 -22.74 -9.42
CA LYS A 351 -14.33 -23.65 -8.77
C LYS A 351 -13.68 -24.16 -7.48
N ARG A 352 -14.29 -23.84 -6.34
CA ARG A 352 -13.91 -24.43 -5.06
C ARG A 352 -14.35 -25.90 -5.03
N LYS A 353 -13.43 -26.80 -4.75
CA LYS A 353 -13.78 -28.18 -4.37
C LYS A 353 -14.02 -28.14 -2.85
N GLY A 354 -15.28 -28.35 -2.44
CA GLY A 354 -15.61 -28.88 -1.13
C GLY A 354 -15.66 -27.90 0.05
N MET A 355 -16.07 -26.63 -0.14
CA MET A 355 -16.56 -25.84 1.01
C MET A 355 -18.07 -25.97 1.09
N THR A 356 -18.56 -26.53 2.18
CA THR A 356 -19.94 -26.37 2.63
C THR A 356 -20.20 -24.87 2.87
N SER A 357 -21.43 -24.43 2.52
CA SER A 357 -21.93 -23.10 2.82
C SER A 357 -21.54 -22.66 4.24
N PHE A 358 -21.24 -21.37 4.39
CA PHE A 358 -21.12 -20.77 5.72
C PHE A 358 -22.48 -20.77 6.40
N ASP A 359 -22.83 -21.86 7.10
CA ASP A 359 -23.99 -21.98 8.00
C ASP A 359 -23.56 -21.58 9.43
#